data_b4bc95815edac8e4d4d2b9b7d7f1d408
#
_entry.id   b4bc95815edac8e4d4d2b9b7d7f1d408
#
_cell.length_a   1.000
_cell.length_b   1.000
_cell.length_c   1.000
_cell.angle_alpha   90.00
_cell.angle_beta   90.00
_cell.angle_gamma   90.00
#
_symmetry.space_group_name_H-M   'P 1'
#
loop_
_entity.id
_entity.type
_entity.pdbx_description
1 polymer ?
#
loop_
_entity_poly.entity_id
_entity_poly.type
_entity_poly.pdbx_seq_one_letter_code
_entity_poly.pdbx_strand_id
1 'polypeptide(L)'
;MTKKKDLPIGVFDSGLGGISVLKELMALMPEEHYLYFGDSANAPYGTRTTEEVRVLTLNAVAMLYERGIKALVVACNTATAAAITQIREEYPNLIVVGIEPALKMATDRFPRGHVGIMATQVTLRE
;
A
#
# COMPACT_ATOMS: atom_id res chain seq x y z
N MET A 1 29.05 -4.27 -3.41
CA MET A 1 27.83 -4.99 -3.03
C MET A 1 26.95 -4.09 -2.19
N THR A 2 25.70 -3.86 -2.61
CA THR A 2 24.75 -3.02 -1.88
C THR A 2 24.28 -3.71 -0.61
N LYS A 3 24.41 -3.05 0.53
CA LYS A 3 23.89 -3.58 1.80
C LYS A 3 22.36 -3.43 1.82
N LYS A 4 21.67 -4.34 2.50
CA LYS A 4 20.21 -4.32 2.61
C LYS A 4 19.70 -2.96 3.11
N LYS A 5 20.37 -2.36 4.08
CA LYS A 5 19.99 -1.05 4.63
C LYS A 5 20.03 0.09 3.59
N ASP A 6 20.80 -0.08 2.53
CA ASP A 6 20.97 0.93 1.49
C ASP A 6 19.97 0.77 0.34
N LEU A 7 19.15 -0.28 0.38
CA LEU A 7 18.09 -0.48 -0.61
C LEU A 7 16.95 0.52 -0.40
N PRO A 8 16.24 0.89 -1.46
CA PRO A 8 15.11 1.80 -1.32
C PRO A 8 13.90 1.17 -0.63
N ILE A 9 13.03 2.03 -0.15
CA ILE A 9 11.69 1.67 0.30
C ILE A 9 10.79 1.75 -0.94
N GLY A 10 10.12 0.64 -1.27
CA GLY A 10 9.13 0.61 -2.34
C GLY A 10 7.83 1.22 -1.87
N VAL A 11 7.22 2.06 -2.70
CA VAL A 11 5.91 2.66 -2.42
C VAL A 11 5.01 2.37 -3.62
N PHE A 12 3.93 1.66 -3.39
CA PHE A 12 2.98 1.27 -4.43
C PHE A 12 1.62 1.91 -4.24
N ASP A 13 1.06 2.41 -5.32
CA ASP A 13 -0.32 2.88 -5.39
C ASP A 13 -0.94 2.48 -6.73
N SER A 14 -2.25 2.47 -6.79
CA SER A 14 -2.99 2.20 -8.03
C SER A 14 -2.90 3.34 -9.05
N GLY A 15 -2.41 4.51 -8.65
CA GLY A 15 -2.31 5.68 -9.53
C GLY A 15 -1.41 6.76 -8.93
N LEU A 16 -1.95 7.96 -8.74
CA LEU A 16 -1.21 9.13 -8.28
C LEU A 16 -1.47 9.51 -6.81
N GLY A 17 -2.52 8.95 -6.21
CA GLY A 17 -2.92 9.29 -4.83
C GLY A 17 -1.85 8.99 -3.79
N GLY A 18 -1.01 7.98 -4.04
CA GLY A 18 0.07 7.59 -3.14
C GLY A 18 1.23 8.59 -3.06
N ILE A 19 1.27 9.59 -3.95
CA ILE A 19 2.31 10.62 -3.92
C ILE A 19 2.24 11.42 -2.62
N SER A 20 1.06 11.64 -2.07
CA SER A 20 0.91 12.33 -0.78
C SER A 20 1.53 11.51 0.36
N VAL A 21 1.38 10.20 0.33
CA VAL A 21 2.01 9.28 1.29
C VAL A 21 3.53 9.33 1.11
N LEU A 22 4.01 9.31 -0.13
CA LEU A 22 5.44 9.41 -0.43
C LEU A 22 6.04 10.70 0.13
N LYS A 23 5.37 11.83 -0.03
CA LYS A 23 5.84 13.11 0.50
C LYS A 23 5.97 13.09 2.02
N GLU A 24 5.01 12.49 2.72
CA GLU A 24 5.06 12.33 4.17
C GLU A 24 6.21 11.42 4.61
N LEU A 25 6.43 10.31 3.89
CA LEU A 25 7.56 9.42 4.17
C LEU A 25 8.89 10.14 3.99
N MET A 26 9.03 10.92 2.93
CA MET A 26 10.24 11.69 2.66
C MET A 26 10.49 12.76 3.73
N ALA A 27 9.43 13.37 4.26
CA ALA A 27 9.55 14.34 5.34
C ALA A 27 9.98 13.68 6.66
N LEU A 28 9.46 12.48 6.94
CA LEU A 28 9.78 11.75 8.18
C LEU A 28 11.12 11.05 8.13
N MET A 29 11.51 10.57 6.96
CA MET A 29 12.74 9.79 6.75
C MET A 29 13.50 10.35 5.53
N PRO A 30 14.08 11.55 5.64
CA PRO A 30 14.68 12.22 4.49
C PRO A 30 15.98 11.57 4.00
N GLU A 31 16.59 10.70 4.79
CA GLU A 31 17.83 10.01 4.42
C GLU A 31 17.59 8.70 3.66
N GLU A 32 16.34 8.25 3.58
CA GLU A 32 15.99 7.03 2.87
C GLU A 32 15.80 7.32 1.37
N HIS A 33 16.01 6.27 0.58
CA HIS A 33 15.70 6.29 -0.86
C HIS A 33 14.36 5.62 -1.09
N TYR A 34 13.61 6.08 -2.09
CA TYR A 34 12.28 5.60 -2.38
C TYR A 34 12.16 5.19 -3.84
N LEU A 35 11.45 4.10 -4.08
CA LEU A 35 11.07 3.64 -5.41
C LEU A 35 9.55 3.61 -5.48
N TYR A 36 8.98 4.58 -6.17
CA TYR A 36 7.52 4.72 -6.29
C TYR A 36 7.03 4.08 -7.58
N PHE A 37 5.96 3.29 -7.49
CA PHE A 37 5.24 2.79 -8.65
C PHE A 37 3.75 3.07 -8.50
N GLY A 38 3.19 3.87 -9.41
CA GLY A 38 1.76 4.10 -9.53
C GLY A 38 1.25 3.41 -10.79
N ASP A 39 0.34 2.45 -10.63
CA ASP A 39 -0.19 1.66 -11.74
C ASP A 39 -1.32 2.38 -12.48
N SER A 40 -1.00 3.54 -13.03
CA SER A 40 -1.98 4.40 -13.70
C SER A 40 -2.64 3.74 -14.90
N ALA A 41 -1.93 2.83 -15.58
CA ALA A 41 -2.46 2.13 -16.75
C ALA A 41 -3.67 1.24 -16.41
N ASN A 42 -3.74 0.73 -15.18
CA ASN A 42 -4.81 -0.14 -14.71
C ASN A 42 -5.78 0.55 -13.74
N ALA A 43 -5.58 1.84 -13.49
CA ALA A 43 -6.48 2.62 -12.61
C ALA A 43 -7.84 2.83 -13.30
N PRO A 44 -8.92 2.96 -12.54
CA PRO A 44 -9.00 2.86 -11.09
C PRO A 44 -9.15 1.40 -10.62
N TYR A 45 -8.56 1.08 -9.47
CA TYR A 45 -8.71 -0.25 -8.88
C TYR A 45 -10.07 -0.45 -8.20
N GLY A 46 -10.67 0.63 -7.74
CA GLY A 46 -11.89 0.57 -6.93
C GLY A 46 -13.13 0.02 -7.64
N THR A 47 -13.12 0.00 -8.98
CA THR A 47 -14.22 -0.54 -9.80
C THR A 47 -13.97 -1.98 -10.25
N ARG A 48 -12.82 -2.56 -9.91
CA ARG A 48 -12.46 -3.93 -10.26
C ARG A 48 -12.91 -4.91 -9.19
N THR A 49 -12.87 -6.21 -9.51
CA THR A 49 -13.11 -7.25 -8.52
C THR A 49 -11.93 -7.34 -7.55
N THR A 50 -12.18 -7.89 -6.37
CA THR A 50 -11.11 -8.13 -5.38
C THR A 50 -9.99 -8.97 -5.98
N GLU A 51 -10.33 -10.02 -6.74
CA GLU A 51 -9.35 -10.90 -7.36
C GLU A 51 -8.50 -10.18 -8.42
N GLU A 52 -9.11 -9.34 -9.25
CA GLU A 52 -8.38 -8.54 -10.23
C GLU A 52 -7.40 -7.59 -9.54
N VAL A 53 -7.83 -6.91 -8.49
CA VAL A 53 -6.97 -6.00 -7.71
C VAL A 53 -5.81 -6.78 -7.07
N ARG A 54 -6.10 -7.97 -6.55
CA ARG A 54 -5.07 -8.83 -5.94
C ARG A 54 -3.99 -9.19 -6.97
N VAL A 55 -4.38 -9.64 -8.15
CA VAL A 55 -3.44 -10.01 -9.21
C VAL A 55 -2.60 -8.81 -9.64
N LEU A 56 -3.23 -7.66 -9.88
CA LEU A 56 -2.51 -6.45 -10.28
C LEU A 56 -1.51 -6.00 -9.20
N THR A 57 -1.93 -6.05 -7.94
CA THR A 57 -1.08 -5.67 -6.81
C THR A 57 0.11 -6.61 -6.66
N LEU A 58 -0.12 -7.92 -6.73
CA LEU A 58 0.96 -8.90 -6.60
C LEU A 58 1.97 -8.78 -7.74
N ASN A 59 1.52 -8.51 -8.96
CA ASN A 59 2.41 -8.28 -10.10
C ASN A 59 3.28 -7.02 -9.88
N ALA A 60 2.69 -5.96 -9.38
CA ALA A 60 3.41 -4.72 -9.08
C ALA A 60 4.44 -4.93 -7.96
N VAL A 61 4.07 -5.66 -6.92
CA VAL A 61 4.97 -5.98 -5.80
C VAL A 61 6.14 -6.83 -6.27
N ALA A 62 5.87 -7.83 -7.12
CA ALA A 62 6.94 -8.67 -7.68
C ALA A 62 7.94 -7.85 -8.47
N MET A 63 7.48 -6.90 -9.27
CA MET A 63 8.35 -6.01 -10.03
C MET A 63 9.22 -5.14 -9.10
N LEU A 64 8.61 -4.55 -8.07
CA LEU A 64 9.36 -3.74 -7.09
C LEU A 64 10.38 -4.58 -6.33
N TYR A 65 10.01 -5.80 -5.94
CA TYR A 65 10.90 -6.71 -5.23
C TYR A 65 12.11 -7.10 -6.08
N GLU A 66 11.90 -7.36 -7.36
CA GLU A 66 12.98 -7.69 -8.30
C GLU A 66 13.97 -6.53 -8.48
N ARG A 67 13.50 -5.30 -8.36
CA ARG A 67 14.38 -4.12 -8.43
C ARG A 67 15.21 -3.92 -7.16
N GLY A 68 14.86 -4.63 -6.09
CA GLY A 68 15.55 -4.54 -4.81
C GLY A 68 14.97 -3.45 -3.91
N ILE A 69 14.17 -3.86 -2.95
CA ILE A 69 13.62 -2.99 -1.92
C ILE A 69 13.82 -3.64 -0.54
N LYS A 70 13.98 -2.83 0.49
CA LYS A 70 14.10 -3.34 1.86
C LYS A 70 12.79 -3.32 2.62
N ALA A 71 11.83 -2.53 2.16
CA ALA A 71 10.51 -2.41 2.75
C ALA A 71 9.53 -2.02 1.65
N LEU A 72 8.26 -2.30 1.88
CA LEU A 72 7.18 -1.96 0.96
C LEU A 72 6.08 -1.21 1.71
N VAL A 73 5.65 -0.08 1.16
CA VAL A 73 4.46 0.64 1.61
C VAL A 73 3.40 0.51 0.53
N VAL A 74 2.28 -0.10 0.86
CA VAL A 74 1.12 -0.19 -0.03
C VAL A 74 0.23 1.02 0.29
N ALA A 75 0.36 2.05 -0.53
CA ALA A 75 -0.27 3.37 -0.30
C ALA A 75 -1.68 3.47 -0.89
N CYS A 76 -2.33 2.34 -1.11
CA CYS A 76 -3.66 2.23 -1.70
C CYS A 76 -4.53 1.41 -0.76
N ASN A 77 -5.63 1.99 -0.26
CA ASN A 77 -6.56 1.26 0.62
C ASN A 77 -7.14 0.03 -0.08
N THR A 78 -7.53 0.18 -1.34
CA THR A 78 -8.11 -0.91 -2.13
C THR A 78 -7.13 -2.08 -2.29
N ALA A 79 -5.88 -1.78 -2.66
CA ALA A 79 -4.85 -2.81 -2.83
C ALA A 79 -4.49 -3.46 -1.49
N THR A 80 -4.41 -2.67 -0.42
CA THR A 80 -4.17 -3.19 0.93
C THR A 80 -5.24 -4.21 1.31
N ALA A 81 -6.51 -3.84 1.18
CA ALA A 81 -7.63 -4.72 1.51
C ALA A 81 -7.59 -6.02 0.71
N ALA A 82 -7.26 -5.93 -0.57
CA ALA A 82 -7.30 -7.10 -1.46
C ALA A 82 -6.09 -8.04 -1.31
N ALA A 83 -4.91 -7.54 -0.96
CA ALA A 83 -3.67 -8.29 -1.17
C ALA A 83 -2.68 -8.30 0.00
N ILE A 84 -2.86 -7.49 1.05
CA ILE A 84 -1.81 -7.33 2.08
C ILE A 84 -1.43 -8.65 2.76
N THR A 85 -2.40 -9.49 3.07
CA THR A 85 -2.16 -10.78 3.72
C THR A 85 -1.30 -11.67 2.84
N GLN A 86 -1.65 -11.77 1.56
CA GLN A 86 -0.91 -12.60 0.62
C GLN A 86 0.50 -12.06 0.37
N ILE A 87 0.67 -10.74 0.31
CA ILE A 87 2.00 -10.13 0.18
C ILE A 87 2.89 -10.54 1.36
N ARG A 88 2.36 -10.47 2.57
CA ARG A 88 3.11 -10.85 3.77
C ARG A 88 3.47 -12.33 3.79
N GLU A 89 2.59 -13.18 3.27
CA GLU A 89 2.86 -14.62 3.17
C GLU A 89 3.94 -14.94 2.13
N GLU A 90 3.90 -14.26 0.98
CA GLU A 90 4.86 -14.51 -0.10
C GLU A 90 6.24 -13.89 0.16
N TYR A 91 6.30 -12.81 0.95
CA TYR A 91 7.54 -12.10 1.24
C TYR A 91 7.74 -11.97 2.75
N PRO A 92 7.95 -13.10 3.47
CA PRO A 92 7.98 -13.09 4.93
C PRO A 92 9.14 -12.30 5.53
N ASN A 93 10.20 -12.06 4.76
CA ASN A 93 11.36 -11.30 5.23
C ASN A 93 11.31 -9.82 4.84
N LEU A 94 10.25 -9.40 4.14
CA LEU A 94 10.06 -8.01 3.73
C LEU A 94 9.18 -7.29 4.73
N ILE A 95 9.58 -6.08 5.14
CA ILE A 95 8.73 -5.21 5.95
C ILE A 95 7.62 -4.69 5.03
N VAL A 96 6.36 -5.00 5.34
CA VAL A 96 5.22 -4.59 4.53
C VAL A 96 4.24 -3.78 5.39
N VAL A 97 4.02 -2.54 4.98
CA VAL A 97 3.10 -1.62 5.64
C VAL A 97 1.97 -1.30 4.66
N GLY A 98 0.74 -1.56 5.07
CA GLY A 98 -0.44 -1.21 4.29
C GLY A 98 -1.17 -0.03 4.91
N ILE A 99 -1.71 0.83 4.04
CA ILE A 99 -2.58 1.93 4.46
C ILE A 99 -3.99 1.38 4.62
N GLU A 100 -4.55 1.56 5.80
CA GLU A 100 -5.91 1.12 6.13
C GLU A 100 -6.77 2.31 6.54
N PRO A 101 -8.10 2.24 6.33
CA PRO A 101 -8.99 3.29 6.80
C PRO A 101 -8.87 3.47 8.33
N ALA A 102 -8.95 4.71 8.78
CA ALA A 102 -8.78 5.07 10.19
C ALA A 102 -10.03 4.77 11.04
N LEU A 103 -10.81 3.76 10.67
CA LEU A 103 -12.08 3.42 11.33
C LEU A 103 -11.87 3.03 12.80
N LYS A 104 -10.89 2.16 13.05
CA LYS A 104 -10.60 1.73 14.41
C LYS A 104 -10.21 2.90 15.30
N MET A 105 -9.35 3.79 14.79
CA MET A 105 -8.97 5.00 15.53
C MET A 105 -10.17 5.90 15.81
N ALA A 106 -11.06 6.06 14.83
CA ALA A 106 -12.27 6.87 15.00
C ALA A 106 -13.22 6.26 16.04
N THR A 107 -13.44 4.95 15.98
CA THR A 107 -14.32 4.27 16.94
C THR A 107 -13.74 4.22 18.35
N ASP A 108 -12.43 4.09 18.49
CA ASP A 108 -11.76 4.13 19.80
C ASP A 108 -11.85 5.53 20.42
N ARG A 109 -11.72 6.57 19.60
CA ARG A 109 -11.77 7.96 20.06
C ARG A 109 -13.20 8.44 20.32
N PHE A 110 -14.17 7.95 19.55
CA PHE A 110 -15.58 8.34 19.66
C PHE A 110 -16.49 7.11 19.71
N PRO A 111 -16.48 6.34 20.83
CA PRO A 111 -17.16 5.04 20.90
C PRO A 111 -18.67 5.10 20.74
N ARG A 112 -19.29 6.27 20.96
CA ARG A 112 -20.75 6.48 20.77
C ARG A 112 -21.05 7.39 19.59
N GLY A 113 -20.05 7.73 18.80
CA GLY A 113 -20.20 8.61 17.68
C GLY A 113 -20.73 7.92 16.44
N HIS A 114 -21.18 8.72 15.49
CA HIS A 114 -21.52 8.26 14.14
C HIS A 114 -20.33 8.52 13.24
N VAL A 115 -19.85 7.48 12.55
CA VAL A 115 -18.69 7.58 11.67
C VAL A 115 -19.11 7.29 10.23
N GLY A 116 -18.92 8.29 9.35
CA GLY A 116 -19.13 8.08 7.91
C GLY A 116 -17.89 7.48 7.27
N ILE A 117 -18.11 6.49 6.41
CA ILE A 117 -17.03 5.81 5.70
C ILE A 117 -17.17 6.05 4.21
N MET A 118 -16.09 6.54 3.58
CA MET A 118 -15.97 6.64 2.13
C MET A 118 -14.88 5.69 1.69
N ALA A 119 -15.24 4.65 0.95
CA ALA A 119 -14.29 3.63 0.53
C ALA A 119 -14.75 2.96 -0.76
N THR A 120 -13.82 2.26 -1.43
CA THR A 120 -14.16 1.46 -2.59
C THR A 120 -14.89 0.18 -2.17
N GLN A 121 -15.58 -0.46 -3.11
CA GLN A 121 -16.26 -1.73 -2.88
C GLN A 121 -15.30 -2.80 -2.35
N VAL A 122 -14.09 -2.86 -2.90
CA VAL A 122 -13.07 -3.83 -2.46
C VAL A 122 -12.71 -3.60 -0.99
N THR A 123 -12.46 -2.36 -0.60
CA THR A 123 -12.12 -2.01 0.79
C THR A 123 -13.25 -2.39 1.75
N LEU A 124 -14.50 -2.18 1.35
CA LEU A 124 -15.66 -2.47 2.20
C LEU A 124 -15.93 -3.97 2.38
N ARG A 125 -15.54 -4.81 1.40
CA ARG A 125 -15.75 -6.26 1.46
C ARG A 125 -14.68 -7.01 2.24
N GLU A 126 -13.46 -6.47 2.28
CA GLU A 126 -12.32 -7.08 2.95
C GLU A 126 -12.08 -6.41 4.31
#